data_2bbdc35477cd26e0fd33bb2026a3f10f
#
_entry.id   2bbdc35477cd26e0fd33bb2026a3f10f
#
_cell.length_a   1.000
_cell.length_b   1.000
_cell.length_c   1.000
_cell.angle_alpha   90.00
_cell.angle_beta   90.00
_cell.angle_gamma   90.00
#
_symmetry.space_group_name_H-M   'P 1'
#
loop_
_entity.id
_entity.type
_entity.pdbx_description
1 polymer ?
#
loop_
_entity_poly.entity_id
_entity_poly.type
_entity_poly.pdbx_seq_one_letter_code
_entity_poly.pdbx_strand_id
1 'polypeptide(L)'
;MKEVNPETFTADISEMNKRKAFVTLKDFVLSDECYQGEILAVYGLKRTGKTTLLKQLLCNIDTYTSFCAFLEMHDGDTMKMLERRIEEEQAKGKTVIFINEITKVSDFINNSASLADCFAKAGARIIISGTDSLSIAFAEDYELYDRVKKVNTTYTSFAEYHTLFPLENINDYIRYGGLFYKNEAEKSVNGYENILSYLHDAVTMNIANSLKNNADIDKRDSSLKNINETELKRITEKVVGLYSGSTDGEIITALTDKKDNAEQFARMIGSGKNADCCITPHIIKELEKRLKEIGFLSFIEKRTFAKASGVWKKLTPTYEYHIVQPAVRYSFLKKAVESVIEQYQHLDKQRQIEMAESLNRNMFDEIVGQTVIFDVMNSLPDERYIVCKPEFMHENRIINGYDMLIYDRQENSYRYFLIRHKSDDYADNIDEITSVAESHFGECKGVCTLYAEKSPNGFAGLECYNISDFLIAVDKYRDMDKVMQYT
;
A
#
# COMPACT_ATOMS: atom_id res chain seq x y z
N MET A 1 11.23 -23.05 -17.42
CA MET A 1 10.21 -23.60 -16.47
C MET A 1 10.80 -24.75 -15.70
N LYS A 2 10.61 -24.78 -14.40
CA LYS A 2 11.12 -25.83 -13.51
C LYS A 2 9.96 -26.35 -12.65
N GLU A 3 9.83 -27.69 -12.57
CA GLU A 3 9.00 -28.28 -11.52
C GLU A 3 9.80 -28.25 -10.22
N VAL A 4 9.17 -27.78 -9.16
CA VAL A 4 9.76 -27.76 -7.83
C VAL A 4 9.09 -28.84 -7.00
N ASN A 5 9.89 -29.81 -6.51
CA ASN A 5 9.36 -30.84 -5.65
C ASN A 5 8.89 -30.21 -4.31
N PRO A 6 7.61 -30.36 -3.94
CA PRO A 6 7.07 -29.87 -2.68
C PRO A 6 7.85 -30.32 -1.44
N GLU A 7 8.43 -31.52 -1.46
CA GLU A 7 9.24 -32.09 -0.37
C GLU A 7 10.52 -31.29 -0.10
N THR A 8 10.96 -30.45 -1.06
CA THR A 8 12.14 -29.57 -0.86
C THR A 8 11.82 -28.31 -0.08
N PHE A 9 10.52 -28.03 0.19
CA PHE A 9 10.14 -26.91 1.02
C PHE A 9 10.43 -27.27 2.49
N THR A 10 11.26 -26.43 3.11
CA THR A 10 11.69 -26.67 4.49
C THR A 10 10.52 -26.57 5.46
N ALA A 11 10.58 -27.35 6.55
CA ALA A 11 9.62 -27.27 7.65
C ALA A 11 9.42 -25.83 8.15
N ASP A 12 10.47 -25.03 8.10
CA ASP A 12 10.45 -23.61 8.50
C ASP A 12 9.37 -22.80 7.78
N ILE A 13 9.07 -23.08 6.50
CA ILE A 13 8.05 -22.35 5.73
C ILE A 13 6.64 -22.66 6.24
N SER A 14 6.37 -23.91 6.63
CA SER A 14 5.04 -24.31 7.11
C SER A 14 4.74 -23.74 8.49
N GLU A 15 5.77 -23.50 9.32
CA GLU A 15 5.68 -22.99 10.68
C GLU A 15 5.64 -21.45 10.74
N MET A 16 6.08 -20.75 9.67
CA MET A 16 6.00 -19.30 9.62
C MET A 16 4.58 -18.80 9.77
N ASN A 17 4.39 -17.68 10.44
CA ASN A 17 3.11 -16.99 10.49
C ASN A 17 2.59 -16.71 9.08
N LYS A 18 1.28 -16.84 8.91
CA LYS A 18 0.62 -16.77 7.60
C LYS A 18 0.00 -15.41 7.38
N ARG A 19 0.07 -14.92 6.16
CA ARG A 19 -0.66 -13.73 5.74
C ARG A 19 -2.17 -13.96 5.80
N LYS A 20 -2.96 -12.91 5.99
CA LYS A 20 -4.43 -12.97 5.94
C LYS A 20 -4.94 -13.57 4.62
N ALA A 21 -4.28 -13.24 3.53
CA ALA A 21 -4.58 -13.79 2.21
C ALA A 21 -4.54 -15.34 2.16
N PHE A 22 -3.84 -15.99 3.09
CA PHE A 22 -3.78 -17.45 3.17
C PHE A 22 -5.16 -18.11 3.28
N VAL A 23 -6.07 -17.49 4.02
CA VAL A 23 -7.44 -18.01 4.17
C VAL A 23 -8.16 -18.04 2.82
N THR A 24 -8.11 -16.94 2.08
CA THR A 24 -8.71 -16.84 0.74
C THR A 24 -8.14 -17.88 -0.24
N LEU A 25 -6.81 -18.09 -0.21
CA LEU A 25 -6.18 -19.09 -1.05
C LEU A 25 -6.60 -20.52 -0.66
N LYS A 26 -6.65 -20.80 0.65
CA LYS A 26 -7.07 -22.09 1.18
C LYS A 26 -8.51 -22.39 0.81
N ASP A 27 -9.39 -21.42 0.96
CA ASP A 27 -10.80 -21.56 0.60
C ASP A 27 -10.97 -21.82 -0.90
N PHE A 28 -10.24 -21.12 -1.77
CA PHE A 28 -10.26 -21.37 -3.21
C PHE A 28 -9.83 -22.81 -3.57
N VAL A 29 -8.86 -23.39 -2.87
CA VAL A 29 -8.35 -24.73 -3.16
C VAL A 29 -9.23 -25.82 -2.57
N LEU A 30 -9.76 -25.64 -1.36
CA LEU A 30 -10.44 -26.69 -0.57
C LEU A 30 -11.96 -26.59 -0.57
N SER A 31 -12.55 -25.49 -1.00
CA SER A 31 -13.99 -25.30 -1.02
C SER A 31 -14.63 -26.22 -2.05
N ASP A 32 -15.78 -26.79 -1.69
CA ASP A 32 -16.67 -27.52 -2.61
C ASP A 32 -17.45 -26.56 -3.54
N GLU A 33 -17.36 -25.24 -3.30
CA GLU A 33 -17.94 -24.25 -4.22
C GLU A 33 -17.31 -24.38 -5.60
N CYS A 34 -18.16 -24.35 -6.60
CA CYS A 34 -17.76 -24.56 -7.97
C CYS A 34 -17.10 -23.29 -8.55
N TYR A 35 -15.80 -23.16 -8.42
CA TYR A 35 -14.99 -22.15 -9.14
C TYR A 35 -14.67 -22.63 -10.58
N GLN A 36 -15.64 -23.29 -11.25
CA GLN A 36 -15.44 -23.79 -12.60
C GLN A 36 -15.17 -22.67 -13.58
N GLY A 37 -14.01 -22.70 -14.20
CA GLY A 37 -13.58 -21.69 -15.16
C GLY A 37 -12.96 -20.44 -14.52
N GLU A 38 -12.81 -20.40 -13.20
CA GLU A 38 -12.09 -19.30 -12.51
C GLU A 38 -10.67 -19.73 -12.11
N ILE A 39 -9.76 -18.78 -12.16
CA ILE A 39 -8.38 -18.90 -11.65
C ILE A 39 -8.17 -17.94 -10.48
N LEU A 40 -7.20 -18.24 -9.62
CA LEU A 40 -6.81 -17.36 -8.53
C LEU A 40 -5.46 -16.70 -8.85
N ALA A 41 -5.40 -15.38 -8.88
CA ALA A 41 -4.18 -14.62 -9.12
C ALA A 41 -3.69 -13.93 -7.84
N VAL A 42 -2.49 -14.31 -7.38
CA VAL A 42 -1.78 -13.69 -6.26
C VAL A 42 -0.72 -12.76 -6.81
N TYR A 43 -0.91 -11.47 -6.67
CA TYR A 43 -0.03 -10.47 -7.28
C TYR A 43 0.36 -9.35 -6.32
N GLY A 44 1.32 -8.55 -6.72
CA GLY A 44 1.82 -7.42 -5.91
C GLY A 44 3.32 -7.25 -6.10
N LEU A 45 3.87 -6.22 -5.46
CA LEU A 45 5.27 -5.85 -5.59
C LEU A 45 6.22 -6.95 -5.07
N LYS A 46 7.50 -6.85 -5.42
CA LYS A 46 8.54 -7.73 -4.87
C LYS A 46 8.59 -7.62 -3.32
N ARG A 47 9.03 -8.67 -2.66
CA ARG A 47 9.18 -8.75 -1.20
C ARG A 47 7.88 -8.55 -0.40
N THR A 48 6.75 -8.99 -0.94
CA THR A 48 5.45 -9.00 -0.25
C THR A 48 4.95 -10.41 0.10
N GLY A 49 5.83 -11.42 0.00
CA GLY A 49 5.57 -12.77 0.50
C GLY A 49 4.75 -13.68 -0.43
N LYS A 50 4.51 -13.35 -1.70
CA LYS A 50 3.71 -14.16 -2.65
C LYS A 50 4.16 -15.61 -2.74
N THR A 51 5.43 -15.84 -3.08
CA THR A 51 5.99 -17.18 -3.22
C THR A 51 5.96 -17.96 -1.91
N THR A 52 6.21 -17.30 -0.78
CA THR A 52 6.10 -17.91 0.56
C THR A 52 4.67 -18.35 0.84
N LEU A 53 3.69 -17.48 0.52
CA LEU A 53 2.26 -17.77 0.70
C LEU A 53 1.83 -19.01 -0.10
N LEU A 54 2.24 -19.13 -1.37
CA LEU A 54 1.95 -20.32 -2.19
C LEU A 54 2.60 -21.58 -1.62
N LYS A 55 3.85 -21.48 -1.17
CA LYS A 55 4.57 -22.61 -0.55
C LYS A 55 3.95 -23.03 0.78
N GLN A 56 3.54 -22.06 1.62
CA GLN A 56 2.81 -22.34 2.85
C GLN A 56 1.49 -23.06 2.57
N LEU A 57 0.76 -22.63 1.55
CA LEU A 57 -0.49 -23.28 1.17
C LEU A 57 -0.24 -24.73 0.76
N LEU A 58 0.75 -24.97 -0.10
CA LEU A 58 1.12 -26.31 -0.53
C LEU A 58 1.51 -27.22 0.63
N CYS A 59 2.34 -26.73 1.57
CA CYS A 59 2.73 -27.48 2.77
C CYS A 59 1.56 -27.77 3.73
N ASN A 60 0.53 -26.92 3.75
CA ASN A 60 -0.64 -27.09 4.62
C ASN A 60 -1.78 -27.95 4.00
N ILE A 61 -1.62 -28.36 2.76
CA ILE A 61 -2.55 -29.28 2.07
C ILE A 61 -1.96 -30.73 2.11
N ASP A 62 -1.35 -31.11 3.21
CA ASP A 62 -0.56 -32.37 3.37
C ASP A 62 -1.26 -33.63 2.85
N THR A 63 -2.57 -33.74 3.01
CA THR A 63 -3.36 -34.87 2.48
C THR A 63 -3.47 -34.84 0.96
N TYR A 64 -3.13 -33.73 0.30
CA TYR A 64 -3.35 -33.49 -1.12
C TYR A 64 -2.07 -33.23 -1.94
N THR A 65 -0.88 -33.34 -1.34
CA THR A 65 0.38 -33.11 -2.07
C THR A 65 0.52 -33.99 -3.32
N SER A 66 -0.06 -35.22 -3.28
CA SER A 66 -0.12 -36.08 -4.46
C SER A 66 -0.91 -35.49 -5.63
N PHE A 67 -1.85 -34.58 -5.35
CA PHE A 67 -2.72 -33.94 -6.35
C PHE A 67 -2.28 -32.53 -6.75
N CYS A 68 -1.18 -32.03 -6.18
CA CYS A 68 -0.67 -30.69 -6.45
C CYS A 68 0.58 -30.72 -7.35
N ALA A 69 0.71 -29.72 -8.23
CA ALA A 69 1.95 -29.43 -8.94
C ALA A 69 2.36 -27.98 -8.68
N PHE A 70 3.68 -27.72 -8.56
CA PHE A 70 4.24 -26.38 -8.41
C PHE A 70 5.21 -26.11 -9.56
N LEU A 71 4.83 -25.18 -10.41
CA LEU A 71 5.57 -24.79 -11.61
C LEU A 71 6.17 -23.40 -11.42
N GLU A 72 7.48 -23.30 -11.57
CA GLU A 72 8.20 -22.01 -11.51
C GLU A 72 8.56 -21.55 -12.93
N MET A 73 8.08 -20.37 -13.29
CA MET A 73 8.27 -19.78 -14.61
C MET A 73 9.56 -18.96 -14.67
N HIS A 74 10.20 -18.96 -15.83
CA HIS A 74 11.44 -18.25 -16.10
C HIS A 74 11.31 -17.41 -17.36
N ASP A 75 12.20 -16.44 -17.51
CA ASP A 75 12.28 -15.63 -18.73
C ASP A 75 12.53 -16.52 -19.96
N GLY A 76 11.74 -16.32 -21.02
CA GLY A 76 11.75 -17.12 -22.24
C GLY A 76 10.78 -18.30 -22.27
N ASP A 77 10.09 -18.59 -21.18
CA ASP A 77 8.96 -19.52 -21.22
C ASP A 77 7.77 -18.91 -21.99
N THR A 78 6.96 -19.75 -22.63
CA THR A 78 5.77 -19.36 -23.39
C THR A 78 4.52 -20.03 -22.82
N MET A 79 3.33 -19.50 -23.11
CA MET A 79 2.07 -20.10 -22.72
C MET A 79 1.92 -21.52 -23.26
N LYS A 80 2.30 -21.77 -24.51
CA LYS A 80 2.27 -23.12 -25.12
C LYS A 80 3.13 -24.13 -24.35
N MET A 81 4.30 -23.74 -23.84
CA MET A 81 5.13 -24.60 -23.00
C MET A 81 4.47 -24.88 -21.67
N LEU A 82 3.83 -23.86 -21.08
CA LEU A 82 3.10 -23.99 -19.83
C LEU A 82 1.89 -24.91 -19.97
N GLU A 83 1.08 -24.72 -21.01
CA GLU A 83 -0.11 -25.57 -21.30
C GLU A 83 0.28 -27.04 -21.41
N ARG A 84 1.29 -27.34 -22.23
CA ARG A 84 1.81 -28.71 -22.34
C ARG A 84 2.24 -29.27 -20.98
N ARG A 85 2.90 -28.45 -20.17
CA ARG A 85 3.32 -28.90 -18.84
C ARG A 85 2.15 -29.17 -17.90
N ILE A 86 1.10 -28.34 -17.95
CA ILE A 86 -0.13 -28.57 -17.18
C ILE A 86 -0.78 -29.90 -17.61
N GLU A 87 -0.87 -30.17 -18.92
CA GLU A 87 -1.38 -31.44 -19.44
C GLU A 87 -0.58 -32.66 -18.94
N GLU A 88 0.75 -32.55 -18.94
CA GLU A 88 1.65 -33.59 -18.39
C GLU A 88 1.39 -33.85 -16.90
N GLU A 89 1.18 -32.79 -16.11
CA GLU A 89 0.87 -32.90 -14.68
C GLU A 89 -0.55 -33.47 -14.44
N GLN A 90 -1.53 -33.05 -15.23
CA GLN A 90 -2.88 -33.61 -15.16
C GLN A 90 -2.88 -35.11 -15.50
N ALA A 91 -2.08 -35.54 -16.49
CA ALA A 91 -1.93 -36.96 -16.82
C ALA A 91 -1.32 -37.79 -15.67
N LYS A 92 -0.60 -37.15 -14.73
CA LYS A 92 -0.12 -37.75 -13.49
C LYS A 92 -1.15 -37.71 -12.35
N GLY A 93 -2.37 -37.20 -12.61
CA GLY A 93 -3.43 -37.08 -11.61
C GLY A 93 -3.39 -35.76 -10.80
N LYS A 94 -2.61 -34.76 -11.21
CA LYS A 94 -2.58 -33.46 -10.54
C LYS A 94 -3.79 -32.62 -10.91
N THR A 95 -4.52 -32.13 -9.92
CA THR A 95 -5.73 -31.31 -10.08
C THR A 95 -5.59 -29.88 -9.55
N VAL A 96 -4.56 -29.61 -8.75
CA VAL A 96 -4.24 -28.27 -8.22
C VAL A 96 -2.88 -27.86 -8.75
N ILE A 97 -2.87 -26.79 -9.55
CA ILE A 97 -1.66 -26.33 -10.24
C ILE A 97 -1.29 -24.94 -9.73
N PHE A 98 -0.15 -24.84 -9.08
CA PHE A 98 0.47 -23.57 -8.68
C PHE A 98 1.46 -23.14 -9.75
N ILE A 99 1.31 -21.92 -10.25
CA ILE A 99 2.19 -21.33 -11.27
C ILE A 99 2.81 -20.07 -10.69
N ASN A 100 4.08 -20.16 -10.29
CA ASN A 100 4.81 -19.06 -9.68
C ASN A 100 5.50 -18.22 -10.77
N GLU A 101 5.44 -16.89 -10.64
CA GLU A 101 6.02 -15.90 -11.55
C GLU A 101 5.51 -16.01 -13.01
N ILE A 102 4.19 -16.20 -13.19
CA ILE A 102 3.54 -16.30 -14.52
C ILE A 102 3.83 -15.08 -15.40
N THR A 103 4.05 -13.92 -14.83
CA THR A 103 4.32 -12.67 -15.54
C THR A 103 5.68 -12.64 -16.25
N LYS A 104 6.53 -13.67 -16.07
CA LYS A 104 7.74 -13.90 -16.85
C LYS A 104 7.47 -14.58 -18.20
N VAL A 105 6.29 -15.15 -18.36
CA VAL A 105 5.90 -15.78 -19.64
C VAL A 105 5.61 -14.70 -20.66
N SER A 106 6.36 -14.71 -21.77
CA SER A 106 6.42 -13.59 -22.71
C SER A 106 5.09 -13.27 -23.40
N ASP A 107 4.23 -14.25 -23.58
CA ASP A 107 2.93 -14.17 -24.26
C ASP A 107 1.74 -14.40 -23.31
N PHE A 108 1.95 -14.26 -22.00
CA PHE A 108 0.94 -14.49 -20.95
C PHE A 108 -0.33 -13.67 -21.17
N ILE A 109 -0.19 -12.37 -21.41
CA ILE A 109 -1.34 -11.46 -21.50
C ILE A 109 -2.25 -11.83 -22.67
N ASN A 110 -1.67 -12.21 -23.82
CA ASN A 110 -2.42 -12.50 -25.05
C ASN A 110 -2.98 -13.93 -25.11
N ASN A 111 -2.52 -14.83 -24.26
CA ASN A 111 -2.88 -16.25 -24.32
C ASN A 111 -3.33 -16.82 -22.97
N SER A 112 -3.61 -15.96 -21.97
CA SER A 112 -3.98 -16.41 -20.62
C SER A 112 -5.39 -17.03 -20.54
N ALA A 113 -6.25 -16.80 -21.53
CA ALA A 113 -7.60 -17.38 -21.59
C ALA A 113 -7.60 -18.91 -21.47
N SER A 114 -6.59 -19.59 -21.99
CA SER A 114 -6.47 -21.06 -21.93
C SER A 114 -6.45 -21.61 -20.49
N LEU A 115 -5.87 -20.85 -19.53
CA LEU A 115 -5.86 -21.25 -18.13
C LEU A 115 -7.27 -21.41 -17.57
N ALA A 116 -8.17 -20.50 -17.91
CA ALA A 116 -9.56 -20.56 -17.50
C ALA A 116 -10.39 -21.51 -18.39
N ASP A 117 -10.30 -21.34 -19.72
CA ASP A 117 -11.17 -22.03 -20.66
C ASP A 117 -10.85 -23.51 -20.86
N CYS A 118 -9.58 -23.88 -20.86
CA CYS A 118 -9.18 -25.26 -21.06
C CYS A 118 -9.00 -26.02 -19.75
N PHE A 119 -8.31 -25.42 -18.77
CA PHE A 119 -7.91 -26.16 -17.56
C PHE A 119 -8.87 -25.95 -16.39
N ALA A 120 -9.23 -24.71 -16.04
CA ALA A 120 -10.12 -24.47 -14.91
C ALA A 120 -11.56 -24.97 -15.17
N LYS A 121 -12.08 -24.81 -16.38
CA LYS A 121 -13.37 -25.40 -16.79
C LYS A 121 -13.38 -26.94 -16.79
N ALA A 122 -12.21 -27.55 -17.03
CA ALA A 122 -12.04 -29.00 -16.92
C ALA A 122 -11.89 -29.50 -15.48
N GLY A 123 -11.98 -28.60 -14.49
CA GLY A 123 -11.96 -28.92 -13.06
C GLY A 123 -10.62 -28.76 -12.37
N ALA A 124 -9.60 -28.27 -13.03
CA ALA A 124 -8.34 -27.93 -12.37
C ALA A 124 -8.47 -26.67 -11.51
N ARG A 125 -7.86 -26.65 -10.33
CA ARG A 125 -7.68 -25.45 -9.52
C ARG A 125 -6.35 -24.78 -9.95
N ILE A 126 -6.44 -23.67 -10.65
CA ILE A 126 -5.28 -22.94 -11.15
C ILE A 126 -5.01 -21.74 -10.26
N ILE A 127 -3.84 -21.68 -9.66
CA ILE A 127 -3.36 -20.59 -8.82
C ILE A 127 -2.11 -20.00 -9.48
N ILE A 128 -2.20 -18.77 -9.93
CA ILE A 128 -1.07 -18.06 -10.53
C ILE A 128 -0.48 -17.04 -9.56
N SER A 129 0.82 -16.79 -9.64
CA SER A 129 1.42 -15.62 -8.97
C SER A 129 2.30 -14.83 -9.93
N GLY A 130 2.36 -13.51 -9.70
CA GLY A 130 3.16 -12.63 -10.52
C GLY A 130 3.61 -11.39 -9.75
N THR A 131 4.82 -10.93 -10.10
CA THR A 131 5.38 -9.69 -9.53
C THR A 131 4.98 -8.47 -10.36
N ASP A 132 4.73 -8.66 -11.65
CA ASP A 132 4.23 -7.62 -12.54
C ASP A 132 2.71 -7.51 -12.42
N SER A 133 2.27 -6.59 -11.55
CA SER A 133 0.84 -6.36 -11.25
C SER A 133 0.07 -5.83 -12.46
N LEU A 134 0.73 -5.05 -13.33
CA LEU A 134 0.09 -4.50 -14.53
C LEU A 134 -0.18 -5.59 -15.57
N SER A 135 0.74 -6.54 -15.74
CA SER A 135 0.51 -7.70 -16.63
C SER A 135 -0.67 -8.55 -16.18
N ILE A 136 -0.89 -8.71 -14.87
CA ILE A 136 -2.07 -9.40 -14.35
C ILE A 136 -3.35 -8.59 -14.64
N ALA A 137 -3.33 -7.27 -14.44
CA ALA A 137 -4.47 -6.42 -14.74
C ALA A 137 -4.81 -6.42 -16.24
N PHE A 138 -3.81 -6.38 -17.11
CA PHE A 138 -4.02 -6.45 -18.55
C PHE A 138 -4.55 -7.82 -19.00
N ALA A 139 -4.03 -8.92 -18.46
CA ALA A 139 -4.56 -10.25 -18.78
C ALA A 139 -6.05 -10.38 -18.38
N GLU A 140 -6.45 -9.78 -17.25
CA GLU A 140 -7.86 -9.70 -16.85
C GLU A 140 -8.69 -8.90 -17.86
N ASP A 141 -8.23 -7.69 -18.23
CA ASP A 141 -8.97 -6.79 -19.12
C ASP A 141 -9.16 -7.38 -20.55
N TYR A 142 -8.20 -8.19 -21.03
CA TYR A 142 -8.18 -8.64 -22.44
C TYR A 142 -8.60 -10.09 -22.64
N GLU A 143 -8.18 -11.02 -21.79
CA GLU A 143 -8.34 -12.45 -22.04
C GLU A 143 -9.13 -13.18 -20.95
N LEU A 144 -8.95 -12.78 -19.69
CA LEU A 144 -9.55 -13.50 -18.58
C LEU A 144 -10.96 -13.02 -18.20
N TYR A 145 -11.33 -11.78 -18.46
CA TYR A 145 -12.67 -11.21 -18.23
C TYR A 145 -13.39 -11.84 -17.03
N ASP A 146 -13.47 -11.22 -15.90
CA ASP A 146 -14.17 -11.70 -14.68
C ASP A 146 -13.94 -13.18 -14.26
N ARG A 147 -13.02 -13.89 -14.94
CA ARG A 147 -12.65 -15.29 -14.62
C ARG A 147 -11.43 -15.39 -13.72
N VAL A 148 -11.06 -14.29 -13.09
CA VAL A 148 -9.91 -14.21 -12.20
C VAL A 148 -10.31 -13.65 -10.84
N LYS A 149 -10.10 -14.45 -9.80
CA LYS A 149 -10.19 -13.98 -8.41
C LYS A 149 -8.82 -13.40 -8.02
N LYS A 150 -8.79 -12.14 -7.58
CA LYS A 150 -7.53 -11.42 -7.34
C LYS A 150 -7.21 -11.29 -5.87
N VAL A 151 -5.96 -11.53 -5.52
CA VAL A 151 -5.38 -11.29 -4.19
C VAL A 151 -4.15 -10.41 -4.33
N ASN A 152 -4.28 -9.12 -3.99
CA ASN A 152 -3.16 -8.19 -3.97
C ASN A 152 -2.40 -8.29 -2.66
N THR A 153 -1.08 -8.44 -2.74
CA THR A 153 -0.20 -8.60 -1.58
C THR A 153 0.67 -7.37 -1.31
N THR A 154 0.53 -6.29 -2.08
CA THR A 154 1.37 -5.09 -1.95
C THR A 154 1.19 -4.41 -0.60
N TYR A 155 -0.06 -4.27 -0.17
CA TYR A 155 -0.38 -3.72 1.14
C TYR A 155 -0.37 -4.81 2.22
N THR A 156 0.15 -4.46 3.39
CA THR A 156 0.12 -5.29 4.61
C THR A 156 -0.17 -4.35 5.76
N SER A 157 -1.31 -4.50 6.43
CA SER A 157 -1.69 -3.65 7.57
C SER A 157 -0.72 -3.82 8.74
N PHE A 158 -0.70 -2.86 9.66
CA PHE A 158 0.07 -2.97 10.90
C PHE A 158 -0.24 -4.27 11.65
N ALA A 159 -1.52 -4.58 11.86
CA ALA A 159 -1.93 -5.78 12.58
C ALA A 159 -1.47 -7.08 11.89
N GLU A 160 -1.56 -7.16 10.56
CA GLU A 160 -1.01 -8.30 9.82
C GLU A 160 0.51 -8.37 9.94
N TYR A 161 1.20 -7.24 9.76
CA TYR A 161 2.67 -7.18 9.84
C TYR A 161 3.18 -7.52 11.24
N HIS A 162 2.51 -7.05 12.29
CA HIS A 162 2.78 -7.41 13.69
C HIS A 162 2.63 -8.91 13.95
N THR A 163 1.66 -9.57 13.31
CA THR A 163 1.49 -11.03 13.42
C THR A 163 2.61 -11.79 12.70
N LEU A 164 3.10 -11.25 11.58
CA LEU A 164 4.14 -11.91 10.76
C LEU A 164 5.55 -11.74 11.32
N PHE A 165 5.82 -10.60 11.95
CA PHE A 165 7.16 -10.23 12.42
C PHE A 165 7.09 -9.70 13.86
N PRO A 166 8.14 -9.94 14.68
CA PRO A 166 8.22 -9.37 16.01
C PRO A 166 8.41 -7.85 15.91
N LEU A 167 7.36 -7.10 16.18
CA LEU A 167 7.36 -5.64 16.28
C LEU A 167 7.13 -5.23 17.74
N GLU A 168 7.80 -4.17 18.17
CA GLU A 168 7.54 -3.60 19.49
C GLU A 168 6.36 -2.63 19.45
N ASN A 169 6.25 -1.83 18.37
CA ASN A 169 5.24 -0.79 18.26
C ASN A 169 5.07 -0.28 16.82
N ILE A 170 4.21 0.73 16.65
CA ILE A 170 3.94 1.37 15.36
C ILE A 170 5.20 1.99 14.71
N ASN A 171 6.18 2.44 15.50
CA ASN A 171 7.41 3.04 14.96
C ASN A 171 8.25 2.02 14.20
N ASP A 172 8.27 0.76 14.64
CA ASP A 172 8.93 -0.33 13.90
C ASP A 172 8.23 -0.62 12.58
N TYR A 173 6.90 -0.59 12.58
CA TYR A 173 6.14 -0.73 11.33
C TYR A 173 6.40 0.43 10.35
N ILE A 174 6.52 1.64 10.84
CA ILE A 174 6.88 2.79 9.99
C ILE A 174 8.27 2.62 9.38
N ARG A 175 9.23 2.09 10.15
CA ARG A 175 10.61 1.90 9.68
C ARG A 175 10.77 0.74 8.70
N TYR A 176 9.99 -0.33 8.87
CA TYR A 176 10.20 -1.60 8.18
C TYR A 176 8.98 -2.13 7.45
N GLY A 177 7.79 -1.58 7.69
CA GLY A 177 6.53 -2.09 7.21
C GLY A 177 6.35 -2.05 5.69
N GLY A 178 5.60 -3.02 5.20
CA GLY A 178 5.34 -3.21 3.78
C GLY A 178 6.42 -3.99 3.02
N LEU A 179 7.60 -4.24 3.63
CA LEU A 179 8.69 -5.01 3.05
C LEU A 179 8.99 -6.24 3.91
N PHE A 180 9.08 -7.41 3.28
CA PHE A 180 9.39 -8.65 3.98
C PHE A 180 10.88 -8.96 3.84
N TYR A 181 11.54 -9.09 4.98
CA TYR A 181 12.97 -9.39 5.09
C TYR A 181 13.19 -10.88 5.34
N LYS A 182 14.27 -11.41 4.82
CA LYS A 182 14.63 -12.81 5.07
C LYS A 182 15.20 -13.04 6.47
N ASN A 183 15.86 -12.02 7.02
CA ASN A 183 16.51 -12.09 8.33
C ASN A 183 16.73 -10.69 8.91
N GLU A 184 17.07 -10.62 10.20
CA GLU A 184 17.33 -9.36 10.93
C GLU A 184 18.51 -8.56 10.36
N ALA A 185 19.50 -9.21 9.73
CA ALA A 185 20.61 -8.50 9.09
C ALA A 185 20.13 -7.70 7.87
N GLU A 186 19.21 -8.23 7.06
CA GLU A 186 18.58 -7.48 5.98
C GLU A 186 17.77 -6.27 6.50
N LYS A 187 17.10 -6.43 7.64
CA LYS A 187 16.34 -5.37 8.30
C LYS A 187 17.26 -4.23 8.76
N SER A 188 18.42 -4.55 9.31
CA SER A 188 19.40 -3.56 9.82
C SER A 188 20.12 -2.78 8.71
N VAL A 189 20.26 -3.35 7.50
CA VAL A 189 20.94 -2.74 6.34
C VAL A 189 20.01 -1.79 5.56
N ASN A 190 18.79 -1.60 6.00
CA ASN A 190 17.77 -0.85 5.27
C ASN A 190 18.01 0.67 5.35
N GLY A 191 19.00 1.15 4.61
CA GLY A 191 19.23 2.57 4.37
C GLY A 191 18.51 3.07 3.12
N TYR A 192 18.55 4.38 2.90
CA TYR A 192 17.98 5.04 1.74
C TYR A 192 18.43 4.44 0.39
N GLU A 193 19.71 4.06 0.27
CA GLU A 193 20.24 3.45 -0.95
C GLU A 193 19.59 2.09 -1.25
N ASN A 194 19.35 1.28 -0.24
CA ASN A 194 18.64 0.02 -0.39
C ASN A 194 17.18 0.22 -0.79
N ILE A 195 16.54 1.29 -0.30
CA ILE A 195 15.18 1.67 -0.70
C ILE A 195 15.15 2.13 -2.16
N LEU A 196 16.14 2.88 -2.64
CA LEU A 196 16.22 3.27 -4.04
C LEU A 196 16.41 2.05 -4.96
N SER A 197 17.24 1.10 -4.58
CA SER A 197 17.39 -0.16 -5.30
C SER A 197 16.07 -0.94 -5.32
N TYR A 198 15.39 -1.05 -4.17
CA TYR A 198 14.07 -1.68 -4.11
C TYR A 198 13.05 -0.97 -5.00
N LEU A 199 12.98 0.37 -4.95
CA LEU A 199 12.07 1.17 -5.75
C LEU A 199 12.30 0.93 -7.25
N HIS A 200 13.57 0.88 -7.66
CA HIS A 200 13.92 0.54 -9.03
C HIS A 200 13.43 -0.87 -9.39
N ASP A 201 13.82 -1.87 -8.63
CA ASP A 201 13.57 -3.28 -8.96
C ASP A 201 12.09 -3.70 -8.84
N ALA A 202 11.36 -3.10 -7.90
CA ALA A 202 9.99 -3.49 -7.61
C ALA A 202 8.94 -2.59 -8.28
N VAL A 203 9.24 -1.29 -8.43
CA VAL A 203 8.27 -0.30 -8.94
C VAL A 203 8.62 0.10 -10.36
N THR A 204 9.83 0.65 -10.59
CA THR A 204 10.22 1.13 -11.92
C THR A 204 10.23 0.02 -12.95
N MET A 205 10.84 -1.13 -12.60
CA MET A 205 10.90 -2.28 -13.51
C MET A 205 9.54 -2.93 -13.77
N ASN A 206 8.64 -2.91 -12.78
CA ASN A 206 7.26 -3.37 -12.96
C ASN A 206 6.58 -2.53 -14.07
N ILE A 207 6.68 -1.21 -13.98
CA ILE A 207 6.13 -0.29 -14.98
C ILE A 207 6.85 -0.48 -16.35
N ALA A 208 8.18 -0.52 -16.36
CA ALA A 208 8.96 -0.65 -17.60
C ALA A 208 8.66 -1.97 -18.34
N ASN A 209 8.61 -3.08 -17.63
CA ASN A 209 8.33 -4.39 -18.23
C ASN A 209 6.90 -4.45 -18.78
N SER A 210 5.96 -3.93 -18.03
CA SER A 210 4.56 -3.83 -18.45
C SER A 210 4.41 -3.01 -19.75
N LEU A 211 5.10 -1.87 -19.86
CA LEU A 211 5.08 -1.03 -21.04
C LEU A 211 5.71 -1.72 -22.26
N LYS A 212 6.78 -2.50 -22.07
CA LYS A 212 7.43 -3.27 -23.15
C LYS A 212 6.55 -4.42 -23.62
N ASN A 213 6.03 -5.20 -22.70
CA ASN A 213 5.25 -6.41 -23.00
C ASN A 213 3.86 -6.10 -23.59
N ASN A 214 3.36 -4.88 -23.40
CA ASN A 214 2.02 -4.44 -23.78
C ASN A 214 2.01 -3.36 -24.87
N ALA A 215 3.14 -3.16 -25.55
CA ALA A 215 3.27 -2.11 -26.57
C ALA A 215 2.17 -2.20 -27.66
N ASP A 216 1.72 -3.41 -27.99
CA ASP A 216 0.70 -3.66 -29.00
C ASP A 216 -0.74 -3.68 -28.44
N ILE A 217 -0.88 -3.94 -27.13
CA ILE A 217 -2.18 -4.11 -26.47
C ILE A 217 -2.69 -2.79 -25.92
N ASP A 218 -1.83 -2.02 -25.28
CA ASP A 218 -2.20 -0.70 -24.79
C ASP A 218 -2.23 0.31 -25.93
N LYS A 219 -3.35 0.35 -26.67
CA LYS A 219 -3.62 1.33 -27.73
C LYS A 219 -3.69 2.77 -27.23
N ARG A 220 -3.68 2.98 -25.92
CA ARG A 220 -3.59 4.30 -25.31
C ARG A 220 -2.20 4.87 -25.59
N ASP A 221 -2.17 6.09 -26.06
CA ASP A 221 -0.94 6.83 -26.35
C ASP A 221 -0.19 7.06 -25.02
N SER A 222 0.72 6.15 -24.70
CA SER A 222 1.48 6.23 -23.45
C SER A 222 2.76 7.01 -23.69
N SER A 223 2.84 8.19 -23.13
CA SER A 223 4.04 9.02 -23.16
C SER A 223 5.24 8.36 -22.48
N LEU A 224 4.98 7.39 -21.57
CA LEU A 224 6.04 6.61 -20.90
C LEU A 224 6.74 5.62 -21.84
N LYS A 225 6.12 5.21 -22.96
CA LYS A 225 6.74 4.28 -23.93
C LYS A 225 8.04 4.81 -24.55
N ASN A 226 8.17 6.13 -24.64
CA ASN A 226 9.32 6.78 -25.25
C ASN A 226 10.42 7.14 -24.24
N ILE A 227 10.23 6.84 -22.97
CA ILE A 227 11.16 7.12 -21.88
C ILE A 227 12.05 5.90 -21.69
N ASN A 228 13.38 6.11 -21.70
CA ASN A 228 14.30 5.01 -21.40
C ASN A 228 14.26 4.65 -19.90
N GLU A 229 14.77 3.46 -19.57
CA GLU A 229 14.72 2.93 -18.21
C GLU A 229 15.42 3.83 -17.17
N THR A 230 16.56 4.43 -17.54
CA THR A 230 17.31 5.34 -16.65
C THR A 230 16.52 6.58 -16.32
N GLU A 231 15.84 7.15 -17.30
CA GLU A 231 14.98 8.31 -17.12
C GLU A 231 13.73 7.96 -16.32
N LEU A 232 13.09 6.83 -16.62
CA LEU A 232 11.93 6.34 -15.87
C LEU A 232 12.28 6.12 -14.41
N LYS A 233 13.46 5.53 -14.11
CA LYS A 233 13.99 5.40 -12.75
C LYS A 233 14.07 6.77 -12.06
N ARG A 234 14.72 7.74 -12.69
CA ARG A 234 14.90 9.08 -12.13
C ARG A 234 13.56 9.78 -11.87
N ILE A 235 12.60 9.67 -12.80
CA ILE A 235 11.27 10.27 -12.64
C ILE A 235 10.53 9.59 -11.49
N THR A 236 10.56 8.26 -11.44
CA THR A 236 9.91 7.48 -10.37
C THR A 236 10.46 7.85 -9.00
N GLU A 237 11.78 7.93 -8.84
CA GLU A 237 12.41 8.35 -7.58
C GLU A 237 11.94 9.74 -7.14
N LYS A 238 11.89 10.70 -8.07
CA LYS A 238 11.44 12.06 -7.77
C LYS A 238 9.95 12.13 -7.42
N VAL A 239 9.10 11.42 -8.17
CA VAL A 239 7.65 11.37 -7.90
C VAL A 239 7.37 10.71 -6.54
N VAL A 240 8.05 9.61 -6.23
CA VAL A 240 7.93 8.95 -4.93
C VAL A 240 8.45 9.84 -3.81
N GLY A 241 9.57 10.53 -4.02
CA GLY A 241 10.09 11.53 -3.08
C GLY A 241 9.07 12.63 -2.80
N LEU A 242 8.40 13.13 -3.84
CA LEU A 242 7.36 14.13 -3.74
C LEU A 242 6.19 13.64 -2.84
N TYR A 243 5.64 12.48 -3.15
CA TYR A 243 4.54 11.91 -2.35
C TYR A 243 4.97 11.43 -0.95
N SER A 244 6.26 11.30 -0.72
CA SER A 244 6.83 11.09 0.62
C SER A 244 6.94 12.36 1.45
N GLY A 245 6.83 13.55 0.84
CA GLY A 245 7.11 14.82 1.49
C GLY A 245 8.61 15.13 1.64
N SER A 246 9.48 14.43 0.90
CA SER A 246 10.95 14.47 1.05
C SER A 246 11.67 15.43 0.11
N THR A 247 10.96 16.34 -0.50
CA THR A 247 11.52 17.25 -1.49
C THR A 247 11.99 18.56 -0.86
N ASP A 248 12.93 19.27 -1.53
CA ASP A 248 13.46 20.55 -1.08
C ASP A 248 12.33 21.52 -0.65
N GLY A 249 12.61 22.37 0.35
CA GLY A 249 11.60 23.24 0.98
C GLY A 249 10.76 24.08 0.00
N GLU A 250 11.26 24.40 -1.20
CA GLU A 250 10.52 25.06 -2.27
C GLU A 250 9.41 24.14 -2.84
N ILE A 251 9.62 22.83 -2.89
CA ILE A 251 8.65 21.84 -3.36
C ILE A 251 7.57 21.62 -2.31
N ILE A 252 7.93 21.58 -1.03
CA ILE A 252 6.95 21.47 0.06
C ILE A 252 6.00 22.68 0.04
N THR A 253 6.52 23.89 -0.21
CA THR A 253 5.70 25.09 -0.34
C THR A 253 4.81 25.06 -1.58
N ALA A 254 5.28 24.52 -2.70
CA ALA A 254 4.50 24.39 -3.93
C ALA A 254 3.37 23.33 -3.85
N LEU A 255 3.53 22.33 -2.97
CA LEU A 255 2.53 21.28 -2.73
C LEU A 255 1.36 21.73 -1.85
N THR A 256 1.55 22.76 -1.04
CA THR A 256 0.48 23.31 -0.21
C THR A 256 -0.50 24.20 -1.00
N ASP A 257 -0.11 24.71 -2.16
CA ASP A 257 -0.97 25.48 -3.07
C ASP A 257 -1.62 24.60 -4.15
N LYS A 258 -2.86 24.27 -3.94
CA LYS A 258 -3.66 23.17 -4.53
C LYS A 258 -4.04 23.24 -6.01
N LYS A 259 -3.46 24.10 -6.84
CA LYS A 259 -3.77 24.12 -8.29
C LYS A 259 -2.51 23.81 -9.12
N ASP A 260 -2.61 22.73 -9.91
CA ASP A 260 -1.61 22.32 -10.90
C ASP A 260 -0.24 21.83 -10.38
N ASN A 261 -0.25 21.05 -9.31
CA ASN A 261 0.96 20.38 -8.77
C ASN A 261 1.76 19.64 -9.85
N ALA A 262 1.07 19.00 -10.81
CA ALA A 262 1.74 18.28 -11.89
C ALA A 262 2.50 19.20 -12.85
N GLU A 263 1.98 20.41 -13.15
CA GLU A 263 2.67 21.38 -14.03
C GLU A 263 3.86 22.04 -13.34
N GLN A 264 3.70 22.46 -12.08
CA GLN A 264 4.81 22.99 -11.28
C GLN A 264 5.90 21.94 -11.11
N PHE A 265 5.52 20.71 -10.79
CA PHE A 265 6.43 19.60 -10.63
C PHE A 265 7.18 19.26 -11.93
N ALA A 266 6.49 19.24 -13.07
CA ALA A 266 7.12 19.06 -14.37
C ALA A 266 8.15 20.16 -14.68
N ARG A 267 7.86 21.42 -14.37
CA ARG A 267 8.79 22.54 -14.51
C ARG A 267 10.01 22.39 -13.61
N MET A 268 9.83 21.94 -12.36
CA MET A 268 10.93 21.75 -11.40
C MET A 268 11.83 20.58 -11.77
N ILE A 269 11.30 19.47 -12.22
CA ILE A 269 12.09 18.34 -12.72
C ILE A 269 12.81 18.72 -14.02
N GLY A 270 12.18 19.47 -14.92
CA GLY A 270 12.75 19.92 -16.19
C GLY A 270 13.79 21.03 -16.06
N SER A 271 13.76 21.84 -14.99
CA SER A 271 14.68 22.96 -14.79
C SER A 271 16.03 22.57 -14.16
N GLY A 272 16.20 21.32 -13.70
CA GLY A 272 17.50 20.83 -13.24
C GLY A 272 18.52 20.83 -14.38
N LYS A 273 19.77 21.20 -14.09
CA LYS A 273 20.88 21.45 -15.04
C LYS A 273 21.27 20.32 -16.02
N ASN A 274 20.50 19.23 -16.08
CA ASN A 274 20.61 18.16 -17.09
C ASN A 274 19.27 18.03 -17.83
N ALA A 275 18.98 19.03 -18.64
CA ALA A 275 17.70 19.24 -19.33
C ALA A 275 17.56 18.43 -20.65
N ASP A 276 17.92 17.16 -20.66
CA ASP A 276 17.71 16.31 -21.85
C ASP A 276 16.38 15.52 -21.81
N CYS A 277 15.58 15.67 -20.74
CA CYS A 277 14.31 14.98 -20.63
C CYS A 277 13.13 15.98 -20.61
N CYS A 278 12.31 15.95 -21.66
CA CYS A 278 11.03 16.68 -21.70
C CYS A 278 10.00 16.03 -20.79
N ILE A 279 10.17 16.15 -19.47
CA ILE A 279 9.18 15.67 -18.51
C ILE A 279 7.99 16.63 -18.54
N THR A 280 6.87 16.15 -19.05
CA THR A 280 5.63 16.91 -19.15
C THR A 280 4.70 16.58 -17.97
N PRO A 281 3.75 17.46 -17.62
CA PRO A 281 2.69 17.15 -16.67
C PRO A 281 1.93 15.85 -16.98
N HIS A 282 1.81 15.55 -18.26
CA HIS A 282 1.18 14.33 -18.74
C HIS A 282 1.95 13.07 -18.32
N ILE A 283 3.28 13.06 -18.47
CA ILE A 283 4.15 11.95 -18.03
C ILE A 283 3.98 11.69 -16.52
N ILE A 284 3.91 12.76 -15.71
CA ILE A 284 3.74 12.63 -14.26
C ILE A 284 2.38 12.04 -13.91
N LYS A 285 1.30 12.53 -14.53
CA LYS A 285 -0.06 12.01 -14.32
C LYS A 285 -0.18 10.53 -14.75
N GLU A 286 0.48 10.17 -15.85
CA GLU A 286 0.50 8.79 -16.30
C GLU A 286 1.28 7.89 -15.34
N LEU A 287 2.46 8.32 -14.88
CA LEU A 287 3.24 7.59 -13.89
C LEU A 287 2.45 7.44 -12.58
N GLU A 288 1.82 8.50 -12.10
CA GLU A 288 0.93 8.46 -10.93
C GLU A 288 -0.18 7.43 -11.08
N LYS A 289 -0.81 7.38 -12.27
CA LYS A 289 -1.81 6.37 -12.57
C LYS A 289 -1.23 4.95 -12.48
N ARG A 290 -0.05 4.71 -13.06
CA ARG A 290 0.62 3.40 -12.98
C ARG A 290 0.99 3.02 -11.56
N LEU A 291 1.47 3.96 -10.75
CA LEU A 291 1.77 3.74 -9.33
C LEU A 291 0.52 3.32 -8.53
N LYS A 292 -0.65 3.85 -8.88
CA LYS A 292 -1.94 3.43 -8.31
C LYS A 292 -2.34 2.03 -8.79
N GLU A 293 -2.23 1.76 -10.08
CA GLU A 293 -2.59 0.47 -10.69
C GLU A 293 -1.76 -0.69 -10.10
N ILE A 294 -0.47 -0.49 -9.82
CA ILE A 294 0.35 -1.51 -9.13
C ILE A 294 0.12 -1.57 -7.61
N GLY A 295 -0.75 -0.73 -7.07
CA GLY A 295 -1.07 -0.67 -5.65
C GLY A 295 0.03 -0.08 -4.76
N PHE A 296 1.00 0.65 -5.33
CA PHE A 296 2.07 1.30 -4.58
C PHE A 296 1.64 2.65 -4.00
N LEU A 297 0.80 3.38 -4.73
CA LEU A 297 0.23 4.65 -4.33
C LEU A 297 -1.28 4.49 -4.12
N SER A 298 -1.79 5.01 -3.02
CA SER A 298 -3.21 5.07 -2.69
C SER A 298 -3.57 6.50 -2.26
N PHE A 299 -4.79 6.70 -1.73
CA PHE A 299 -5.21 8.01 -1.28
C PHE A 299 -6.07 7.90 -0.01
N ILE A 300 -6.06 8.98 0.76
CA ILE A 300 -6.94 9.21 1.91
C ILE A 300 -7.92 10.32 1.53
N GLU A 301 -9.21 10.08 1.73
CA GLU A 301 -10.24 11.09 1.49
C GLU A 301 -10.15 12.20 2.53
N LYS A 302 -10.15 13.46 2.05
CA LYS A 302 -10.20 14.65 2.87
C LYS A 302 -11.55 15.31 2.72
N ARG A 303 -12.22 15.56 3.84
CA ARG A 303 -13.52 16.25 3.89
C ARG A 303 -13.37 17.62 4.50
N THR A 304 -13.53 18.63 3.69
CA THR A 304 -13.38 20.03 4.10
C THR A 304 -14.76 20.66 4.40
N PHE A 305 -14.85 21.30 5.55
CA PHE A 305 -15.99 22.12 5.98
C PHE A 305 -15.53 23.57 6.05
N ALA A 306 -16.23 24.46 5.36
CA ALA A 306 -15.89 25.88 5.32
C ALA A 306 -17.01 26.73 5.92
N LYS A 307 -16.66 27.65 6.83
CA LYS A 307 -17.58 28.62 7.40
C LYS A 307 -17.65 29.84 6.49
N ALA A 308 -18.84 30.08 5.90
CA ALA A 308 -19.10 31.25 5.09
C ALA A 308 -20.38 31.97 5.60
N SER A 309 -20.30 33.26 5.89
CA SER A 309 -21.41 34.05 6.44
C SER A 309 -22.02 33.43 7.71
N GLY A 310 -21.20 32.88 8.58
CA GLY A 310 -21.65 32.25 9.84
C GLY A 310 -22.20 30.82 9.70
N VAL A 311 -22.31 30.29 8.49
CA VAL A 311 -22.84 28.95 8.22
C VAL A 311 -21.75 28.04 7.70
N TRP A 312 -21.65 26.84 8.27
CA TRP A 312 -20.73 25.81 7.80
C TRP A 312 -21.29 25.08 6.59
N LYS A 313 -20.47 24.88 5.57
CA LYS A 313 -20.81 24.12 4.36
C LYS A 313 -19.76 23.08 4.08
N LYS A 314 -20.21 21.87 3.75
CA LYS A 314 -19.35 20.80 3.25
C LYS A 314 -18.91 21.11 1.82
N LEU A 315 -17.62 21.04 1.57
CA LEU A 315 -17.05 21.19 0.23
C LEU A 315 -16.93 19.82 -0.47
N THR A 316 -16.61 19.86 -1.76
CA THR A 316 -16.29 18.65 -2.52
C THR A 316 -15.09 17.95 -1.88
N PRO A 317 -15.13 16.62 -1.66
CA PRO A 317 -14.01 15.89 -1.12
C PRO A 317 -12.75 16.06 -1.98
N THR A 318 -11.61 16.13 -1.33
CA THR A 318 -10.29 16.10 -1.95
C THR A 318 -9.54 14.85 -1.49
N TYR A 319 -8.39 14.56 -2.09
CA TYR A 319 -7.65 13.35 -1.81
C TYR A 319 -6.20 13.69 -1.49
N GLU A 320 -5.65 13.03 -0.48
CA GLU A 320 -4.25 13.09 -0.12
C GLU A 320 -3.59 11.76 -0.49
N TYR A 321 -2.48 11.81 -1.21
CA TYR A 321 -1.78 10.59 -1.62
C TYR A 321 -1.07 9.92 -0.46
N HIS A 322 -1.07 8.61 -0.47
CA HIS A 322 -0.42 7.77 0.53
C HIS A 322 0.41 6.68 -0.15
N ILE A 323 1.69 6.57 0.22
CA ILE A 323 2.55 5.46 -0.16
C ILE A 323 2.21 4.28 0.74
N VAL A 324 1.73 3.19 0.13
CA VAL A 324 1.19 2.01 0.81
C VAL A 324 2.22 1.28 1.68
N GLN A 325 3.50 1.43 1.35
CA GLN A 325 4.62 0.85 2.09
C GLN A 325 5.31 1.91 2.97
N PRO A 326 5.05 1.96 4.27
CA PRO A 326 5.54 3.03 5.15
C PRO A 326 7.07 3.11 5.23
N ALA A 327 7.78 1.98 5.14
CA ALA A 327 9.25 1.96 5.13
C ALA A 327 9.86 2.76 3.97
N VAL A 328 9.22 2.77 2.80
CA VAL A 328 9.68 3.57 1.66
C VAL A 328 9.54 5.04 1.99
N ARG A 329 8.38 5.47 2.46
CA ARG A 329 8.13 6.85 2.86
C ARG A 329 9.09 7.33 3.94
N TYR A 330 9.27 6.53 4.99
CA TYR A 330 10.21 6.81 6.08
C TYR A 330 11.62 7.04 5.57
N SER A 331 12.11 6.19 4.65
CA SER A 331 13.48 6.30 4.13
C SER A 331 13.69 7.58 3.31
N PHE A 332 12.70 8.00 2.52
CA PHE A 332 12.76 9.27 1.79
C PHE A 332 12.74 10.48 2.72
N LEU A 333 11.86 10.50 3.71
CA LEU A 333 11.78 11.59 4.68
C LEU A 333 13.01 11.65 5.57
N LYS A 334 13.55 10.51 6.00
CA LYS A 334 14.80 10.45 6.75
C LYS A 334 15.95 11.10 5.98
N LYS A 335 16.08 10.78 4.69
CA LYS A 335 17.10 11.39 3.83
C LYS A 335 16.92 12.90 3.70
N ALA A 336 15.69 13.37 3.59
CA ALA A 336 15.39 14.81 3.55
C ALA A 336 15.79 15.51 4.84
N VAL A 337 15.48 14.92 6.01
CA VAL A 337 15.89 15.45 7.33
C VAL A 337 17.42 15.51 7.44
N GLU A 338 18.13 14.44 7.06
CA GLU A 338 19.59 14.40 7.05
C GLU A 338 20.19 15.52 6.18
N SER A 339 19.65 15.71 4.97
CA SER A 339 20.09 16.76 4.04
C SER A 339 19.86 18.17 4.60
N VAL A 340 18.72 18.40 5.29
CA VAL A 340 18.46 19.69 5.96
C VAL A 340 19.48 19.92 7.08
N ILE A 341 19.75 18.93 7.92
CA ILE A 341 20.72 19.04 9.01
C ILE A 341 22.11 19.37 8.47
N GLU A 342 22.54 18.72 7.38
CA GLU A 342 23.81 18.99 6.72
C GLU A 342 23.94 20.44 6.23
N GLN A 343 22.87 21.07 5.77
CA GLN A 343 22.89 22.49 5.35
C GLN A 343 23.10 23.46 6.52
N TYR A 344 22.75 23.04 7.74
CA TYR A 344 22.83 23.87 8.96
C TYR A 344 24.04 23.54 9.85
N GLN A 345 25.13 23.00 9.28
CA GLN A 345 26.37 22.69 10.02
C GLN A 345 27.04 23.90 10.64
N HIS A 346 26.71 25.12 10.24
CA HIS A 346 27.20 26.37 10.82
C HIS A 346 26.58 26.70 12.20
N LEU A 347 25.49 26.02 12.59
CA LEU A 347 24.90 26.16 13.91
C LEU A 347 25.73 25.42 14.96
N ASP A 348 25.63 25.85 16.23
CA ASP A 348 26.20 25.12 17.33
C ASP A 348 25.54 23.72 17.48
N LYS A 349 26.29 22.81 18.12
CA LYS A 349 25.84 21.41 18.24
C LYS A 349 24.50 21.24 18.95
N GLN A 350 24.22 22.07 19.96
CA GLN A 350 22.98 21.98 20.70
C GLN A 350 21.78 22.33 19.82
N ARG A 351 21.87 23.40 19.04
CA ARG A 351 20.83 23.80 18.09
C ARG A 351 20.63 22.80 16.96
N GLN A 352 21.72 22.16 16.48
CA GLN A 352 21.61 21.07 15.49
C GLN A 352 20.83 19.88 16.05
N ILE A 353 21.06 19.49 17.30
CA ILE A 353 20.34 18.40 17.97
C ILE A 353 18.86 18.76 18.12
N GLU A 354 18.55 19.94 18.65
CA GLU A 354 17.16 20.41 18.83
C GLU A 354 16.40 20.46 17.49
N MET A 355 17.05 20.93 16.43
CA MET A 355 16.47 20.93 15.09
C MET A 355 16.25 19.53 14.56
N ALA A 356 17.22 18.63 14.70
CA ALA A 356 17.10 17.24 14.28
C ALA A 356 15.97 16.51 15.02
N GLU A 357 15.84 16.70 16.32
CA GLU A 357 14.76 16.14 17.13
C GLU A 357 13.38 16.67 16.69
N SER A 358 13.28 17.99 16.44
CA SER A 358 12.03 18.59 15.95
C SER A 358 11.64 18.07 14.56
N LEU A 359 12.58 18.01 13.61
CA LEU A 359 12.32 17.50 12.26
C LEU A 359 11.94 16.01 12.27
N ASN A 360 12.64 15.21 13.08
CA ASN A 360 12.32 13.80 13.22
C ASN A 360 10.93 13.59 13.84
N ARG A 361 10.56 14.39 14.84
CA ARG A 361 9.23 14.36 15.44
C ARG A 361 8.15 14.65 14.41
N ASN A 362 8.26 15.76 13.69
CA ASN A 362 7.30 16.15 12.66
C ASN A 362 7.18 15.09 11.54
N MET A 363 8.31 14.50 11.14
CA MET A 363 8.32 13.40 10.18
C MET A 363 7.52 12.18 10.66
N PHE A 364 7.74 11.77 11.92
CA PHE A 364 7.00 10.65 12.49
C PHE A 364 5.52 10.96 12.66
N ASP A 365 5.16 12.14 13.16
CA ASP A 365 3.77 12.56 13.33
C ASP A 365 3.00 12.48 12.00
N GLU A 366 3.60 12.96 10.92
CA GLU A 366 2.98 12.94 9.59
C GLU A 366 2.81 11.51 9.06
N ILE A 367 3.86 10.66 9.17
CA ILE A 367 3.79 9.27 8.71
C ILE A 367 2.80 8.47 9.56
N VAL A 368 2.84 8.61 10.89
CA VAL A 368 1.94 7.94 11.83
C VAL A 368 0.49 8.28 11.51
N GLY A 369 0.18 9.59 11.40
CA GLY A 369 -1.18 10.04 11.12
C GLY A 369 -1.76 9.41 9.85
N GLN A 370 -1.04 9.51 8.73
CA GLN A 370 -1.49 8.92 7.47
C GLN A 370 -1.56 7.40 7.51
N THR A 371 -0.59 6.74 8.16
CA THR A 371 -0.57 5.28 8.26
C THR A 371 -1.76 4.76 9.05
N VAL A 372 -2.08 5.39 10.18
CA VAL A 372 -3.23 5.01 11.02
C VAL A 372 -4.53 5.18 10.25
N ILE A 373 -4.75 6.33 9.60
CA ILE A 373 -5.97 6.59 8.83
C ILE A 373 -6.12 5.54 7.71
N PHE A 374 -5.03 5.24 7.01
CA PHE A 374 -5.04 4.28 5.90
C PHE A 374 -5.31 2.84 6.39
N ASP A 375 -4.69 2.42 7.49
CA ASP A 375 -4.92 1.09 8.08
C ASP A 375 -6.38 0.93 8.54
N VAL A 376 -6.93 1.94 9.21
CA VAL A 376 -8.34 1.94 9.65
C VAL A 376 -9.29 1.90 8.45
N MET A 377 -9.02 2.71 7.42
CA MET A 377 -9.81 2.75 6.20
C MET A 377 -9.86 1.40 5.49
N ASN A 378 -8.74 0.67 5.45
CA ASN A 378 -8.68 -0.65 4.80
C ASN A 378 -9.15 -1.82 5.70
N SER A 379 -9.34 -1.59 6.98
CA SER A 379 -9.77 -2.65 7.92
C SER A 379 -11.27 -2.62 8.19
N LEU A 380 -11.89 -1.44 8.20
CA LEU A 380 -13.33 -1.29 8.43
C LEU A 380 -14.14 -1.55 7.16
N PRO A 381 -15.35 -2.14 7.25
CA PRO A 381 -16.23 -2.35 6.10
C PRO A 381 -16.73 -1.04 5.49
N ASP A 382 -16.48 -0.82 4.21
CA ASP A 382 -16.85 0.39 3.47
C ASP A 382 -18.37 0.62 3.39
N GLU A 383 -19.16 -0.46 3.43
CA GLU A 383 -20.62 -0.38 3.38
C GLU A 383 -21.17 0.29 4.64
N ARG A 384 -20.49 0.13 5.78
CA ARG A 384 -20.90 0.68 7.07
C ARG A 384 -20.15 1.96 7.43
N TYR A 385 -18.84 2.00 7.23
CA TYR A 385 -18.00 3.09 7.72
C TYR A 385 -17.44 3.99 6.61
N ILE A 386 -17.33 5.27 6.93
CA ILE A 386 -16.53 6.22 6.16
C ILE A 386 -15.39 6.69 7.06
N VAL A 387 -14.17 6.44 6.64
CA VAL A 387 -12.96 6.93 7.31
C VAL A 387 -12.35 8.04 6.47
N CYS A 388 -12.12 9.21 7.05
CA CYS A 388 -11.56 10.34 6.32
C CYS A 388 -10.75 11.28 7.22
N LYS A 389 -9.96 12.14 6.60
CA LYS A 389 -9.28 13.26 7.26
C LYS A 389 -10.19 14.49 7.21
N PRO A 390 -10.70 14.98 8.35
CA PRO A 390 -11.54 16.18 8.38
C PRO A 390 -10.65 17.44 8.33
N GLU A 391 -11.10 18.44 7.57
CA GLU A 391 -10.50 19.77 7.54
C GLU A 391 -11.58 20.81 7.81
N PHE A 392 -11.32 21.76 8.70
CA PHE A 392 -12.21 22.86 9.00
C PHE A 392 -11.58 24.17 8.57
N MET A 393 -12.29 24.97 7.77
CA MET A 393 -11.82 26.27 7.24
C MET A 393 -12.68 27.41 7.75
N HIS A 394 -12.06 28.37 8.42
CA HIS A 394 -12.67 29.62 8.82
C HIS A 394 -11.83 30.80 8.27
N GLU A 395 -12.46 31.73 7.57
CA GLU A 395 -11.77 32.90 6.96
C GLU A 395 -10.55 32.50 6.11
N ASN A 396 -10.66 31.45 5.30
CA ASN A 396 -9.60 30.87 4.46
C ASN A 396 -8.38 30.33 5.24
N ARG A 397 -8.51 30.11 6.54
CA ARG A 397 -7.51 29.40 7.35
C ARG A 397 -8.03 28.03 7.71
N ILE A 398 -7.16 27.02 7.61
CA ILE A 398 -7.48 25.69 8.10
C ILE A 398 -7.34 25.72 9.62
N ILE A 399 -8.42 25.38 10.31
CA ILE A 399 -8.43 25.13 11.74
C ILE A 399 -8.18 23.62 11.90
N ASN A 400 -6.96 23.23 12.25
CA ASN A 400 -6.64 21.82 12.51
C ASN A 400 -7.19 21.45 13.88
N GLY A 401 -8.15 20.53 13.91
CA GLY A 401 -8.71 20.03 15.16
C GLY A 401 -8.55 18.54 15.34
N TYR A 402 -8.87 17.78 14.30
CA TYR A 402 -8.86 16.31 14.34
C TYR A 402 -8.09 15.74 13.16
N ASP A 403 -7.41 14.61 13.39
CA ASP A 403 -6.63 13.95 12.36
C ASP A 403 -7.47 12.93 11.58
N MET A 404 -8.41 12.26 12.24
CA MET A 404 -9.27 11.26 11.62
C MET A 404 -10.71 11.38 12.12
N LEU A 405 -11.65 11.15 11.20
CA LEU A 405 -13.07 10.98 11.47
C LEU A 405 -13.52 9.61 10.98
N ILE A 406 -14.25 8.89 11.81
CA ILE A 406 -14.95 7.65 11.46
C ILE A 406 -16.45 7.87 11.61
N TYR A 407 -17.17 7.80 10.48
CA TYR A 407 -18.63 7.94 10.43
C TYR A 407 -19.27 6.57 10.21
N ASP A 408 -20.17 6.18 11.12
CA ASP A 408 -21.00 4.98 11.01
C ASP A 408 -22.31 5.34 10.31
N ARG A 409 -22.50 4.82 9.10
CA ARG A 409 -23.71 5.08 8.28
C ARG A 409 -24.96 4.42 8.85
N GLN A 410 -24.82 3.29 9.55
CA GLN A 410 -25.94 2.53 10.09
C GLN A 410 -26.52 3.21 11.33
N GLU A 411 -25.64 3.75 12.16
CA GLU A 411 -26.04 4.41 13.39
C GLU A 411 -26.20 5.93 13.27
N ASN A 412 -25.83 6.49 12.10
CA ASN A 412 -25.78 7.93 11.84
C ASN A 412 -25.01 8.68 12.94
N SER A 413 -23.86 8.15 13.30
CA SER A 413 -23.01 8.66 14.37
C SER A 413 -21.55 8.71 13.92
N TYR A 414 -20.72 9.46 14.65
CA TYR A 414 -19.31 9.57 14.32
C TYR A 414 -18.43 9.64 15.57
N ARG A 415 -17.15 9.34 15.36
CA ARG A 415 -16.07 9.51 16.33
C ARG A 415 -14.94 10.30 15.70
N TYR A 416 -14.32 11.14 16.52
CA TYR A 416 -13.08 11.85 16.15
C TYR A 416 -11.89 11.29 16.85
N PHE A 417 -10.74 11.36 16.16
CA PHE A 417 -9.47 10.91 16.69
C PHE A 417 -8.39 11.97 16.49
N LEU A 418 -7.67 12.23 17.57
CA LEU A 418 -6.40 12.93 17.57
C LEU A 418 -5.30 11.87 17.51
N ILE A 419 -4.38 11.96 16.55
CA ILE A 419 -3.28 11.00 16.40
C ILE A 419 -2.00 11.70 16.80
N ARG A 420 -1.31 11.21 17.82
CA ARG A 420 -0.13 11.84 18.40
C ARG A 420 1.01 10.85 18.53
N HIS A 421 2.16 11.20 18.00
CA HIS A 421 3.38 10.43 18.24
C HIS A 421 3.89 10.67 19.66
N LYS A 422 3.91 11.91 20.10
CA LYS A 422 4.25 12.35 21.46
C LYS A 422 3.17 13.28 22.02
N SER A 423 2.93 13.20 23.32
CA SER A 423 1.73 13.60 24.03
C SER A 423 1.42 15.10 24.21
N ASP A 424 2.17 16.03 23.63
CA ASP A 424 2.19 17.40 24.16
C ASP A 424 1.36 18.46 23.43
N ASP A 425 0.74 18.17 22.27
CA ASP A 425 0.01 19.17 21.51
C ASP A 425 -1.53 18.96 21.54
N TYR A 426 -2.23 19.90 22.15
CA TYR A 426 -3.68 20.02 22.16
C TYR A 426 -4.21 20.82 20.98
N ALA A 427 -5.40 20.47 20.48
CA ALA A 427 -6.15 21.33 19.58
C ALA A 427 -6.98 22.35 20.38
N ASP A 428 -6.69 23.63 20.24
CA ASP A 428 -7.31 24.72 21.01
C ASP A 428 -8.81 24.97 20.74
N ASN A 429 -9.45 24.27 19.77
CA ASN A 429 -10.80 24.56 19.30
C ASN A 429 -11.71 23.32 19.24
N ILE A 430 -11.51 22.34 20.11
CA ILE A 430 -12.24 21.06 20.09
C ILE A 430 -13.76 21.28 20.17
N ASP A 431 -14.23 22.13 21.08
CA ASP A 431 -15.66 22.36 21.30
C ASP A 431 -16.36 23.01 20.09
N GLU A 432 -15.72 23.99 19.44
CA GLU A 432 -16.27 24.63 18.23
C GLU A 432 -16.36 23.61 17.09
N ILE A 433 -15.32 22.84 16.88
CA ILE A 433 -15.23 21.84 15.81
C ILE A 433 -16.23 20.72 16.04
N THR A 434 -16.40 20.25 17.26
CA THR A 434 -17.38 19.22 17.63
C THR A 434 -18.79 19.69 17.32
N SER A 435 -19.16 20.93 17.72
CA SER A 435 -20.48 21.52 17.40
C SER A 435 -20.75 21.61 15.90
N VAL A 436 -19.73 21.91 15.11
CA VAL A 436 -19.87 21.96 13.63
C VAL A 436 -20.14 20.57 13.09
N ALA A 437 -19.42 19.58 13.55
CA ALA A 437 -19.53 18.24 13.04
C ALA A 437 -20.86 17.58 13.43
N GLU A 438 -21.41 17.84 14.63
CA GLU A 438 -22.74 17.39 15.03
C GLU A 438 -23.82 17.84 14.08
N SER A 439 -23.68 19.05 13.53
CA SER A 439 -24.62 19.57 12.54
C SER A 439 -24.59 18.83 11.18
N HIS A 440 -23.55 18.05 10.90
CA HIS A 440 -23.30 17.45 9.57
C HIS A 440 -23.28 15.92 9.56
N PHE A 441 -22.96 15.28 10.70
CA PHE A 441 -22.72 13.85 10.78
C PHE A 441 -23.60 13.11 11.79
N GLY A 442 -24.55 13.79 12.43
CA GLY A 442 -25.38 13.19 13.46
C GLY A 442 -24.71 13.22 14.84
N GLU A 443 -24.91 12.20 15.67
CA GLU A 443 -24.44 12.16 17.05
C GLU A 443 -22.93 11.92 17.16
N CYS A 444 -22.24 12.77 17.92
CA CYS A 444 -20.84 12.53 18.29
C CYS A 444 -20.77 11.52 19.43
N LYS A 445 -20.29 10.31 19.15
CA LYS A 445 -20.10 9.25 20.17
C LYS A 445 -18.81 9.42 20.99
N GLY A 446 -17.92 10.31 20.61
CA GLY A 446 -16.72 10.62 21.37
C GLY A 446 -15.58 11.20 20.59
N VAL A 447 -14.68 11.80 21.33
CA VAL A 447 -13.36 12.28 20.86
C VAL A 447 -12.30 11.47 21.60
N CYS A 448 -11.42 10.83 20.85
CA CYS A 448 -10.40 9.94 21.39
C CYS A 448 -9.00 10.39 20.96
N THR A 449 -8.02 10.09 21.76
CA THR A 449 -6.59 10.31 21.43
C THR A 449 -5.89 8.98 21.21
N LEU A 450 -5.22 8.83 20.08
CA LEU A 450 -4.34 7.72 19.77
C LEU A 450 -2.89 8.16 19.94
N TYR A 451 -2.12 7.44 20.74
CA TYR A 451 -0.73 7.77 21.04
C TYR A 451 0.24 6.63 20.68
N ALA A 452 1.46 6.97 20.22
CA ALA A 452 2.43 5.97 19.78
C ALA A 452 3.34 5.45 20.90
N GLU A 453 3.82 6.30 21.81
CA GLU A 453 4.86 5.93 22.80
C GLU A 453 4.30 5.78 24.21
N LYS A 454 3.92 6.85 24.87
CA LYS A 454 3.42 6.82 26.26
C LYS A 454 2.06 7.48 26.36
N SER A 455 1.19 6.87 27.20
CA SER A 455 -0.09 7.50 27.50
C SER A 455 0.15 8.92 28.03
N PRO A 456 -0.53 9.92 27.46
CA PRO A 456 -0.43 11.28 27.92
C PRO A 456 -0.97 11.38 29.35
N ASN A 457 -0.16 11.91 30.25
CA ASN A 457 -0.61 12.21 31.61
C ASN A 457 -1.55 13.43 31.57
N GLY A 458 -2.84 13.22 31.83
CA GLY A 458 -3.72 14.30 32.22
C GLY A 458 -4.60 14.94 31.14
N PHE A 459 -5.01 14.20 30.11
CA PHE A 459 -6.11 14.63 29.24
C PHE A 459 -7.43 14.46 29.97
N ALA A 460 -7.77 15.43 30.82
CA ALA A 460 -9.03 15.38 31.59
C ALA A 460 -10.23 15.30 30.62
N GLY A 461 -10.83 14.13 30.54
CA GLY A 461 -12.09 13.90 29.82
C GLY A 461 -11.97 13.27 28.42
N LEU A 462 -10.78 13.01 27.88
CA LEU A 462 -10.62 12.27 26.61
C LEU A 462 -10.17 10.83 26.86
N GLU A 463 -10.75 9.92 26.12
CA GLU A 463 -10.29 8.53 26.08
C GLU A 463 -8.99 8.43 25.29
N CYS A 464 -7.99 7.74 25.84
CA CYS A 464 -6.66 7.63 25.27
C CYS A 464 -6.31 6.16 25.04
N TYR A 465 -5.93 5.83 23.80
CA TYR A 465 -5.61 4.47 23.38
C TYR A 465 -4.23 4.40 22.74
N ASN A 466 -3.51 3.31 22.98
CA ASN A 466 -2.28 3.05 22.25
C ASN A 466 -2.59 2.72 20.77
N ILE A 467 -1.87 3.33 19.83
CA ILE A 467 -2.08 3.13 18.38
C ILE A 467 -1.98 1.67 17.99
N SER A 468 -0.98 0.95 18.53
CA SER A 468 -0.76 -0.45 18.17
C SER A 468 -1.95 -1.34 18.61
N ASP A 469 -2.41 -1.17 19.84
CA ASP A 469 -3.55 -1.92 20.38
C ASP A 469 -4.84 -1.56 19.62
N PHE A 470 -5.05 -0.27 19.33
CA PHE A 470 -6.19 0.19 18.56
C PHE A 470 -6.23 -0.43 17.15
N LEU A 471 -5.11 -0.40 16.40
CA LEU A 471 -5.07 -0.97 15.05
C LEU A 471 -5.27 -2.49 15.05
N ILE A 472 -4.75 -3.20 16.06
CA ILE A 472 -4.99 -4.64 16.23
C ILE A 472 -6.48 -4.90 16.51
N ALA A 473 -7.12 -4.08 17.37
CA ALA A 473 -8.54 -4.21 17.67
C ALA A 473 -9.43 -3.89 16.46
N VAL A 474 -9.11 -2.83 15.69
CA VAL A 474 -9.83 -2.47 14.46
C VAL A 474 -9.80 -3.63 13.46
N ASP A 475 -8.65 -4.21 13.26
CA ASP A 475 -8.46 -5.33 12.35
C ASP A 475 -9.23 -6.60 12.80
N LYS A 476 -9.20 -6.88 14.09
CA LYS A 476 -9.84 -8.06 14.68
C LYS A 476 -11.37 -7.97 14.70
N TYR A 477 -11.91 -6.84 15.12
CA TYR A 477 -13.33 -6.71 15.36
C TYR A 477 -14.10 -6.12 14.19
N ARG A 478 -13.50 -5.23 13.40
CA ARG A 478 -14.10 -4.56 12.25
C ARG A 478 -15.44 -3.86 12.57
N ASP A 479 -15.62 -3.51 13.83
CA ASP A 479 -16.80 -2.87 14.42
C ASP A 479 -16.33 -1.89 15.49
N MET A 480 -16.64 -0.60 15.32
CA MET A 480 -16.07 0.46 16.16
C MET A 480 -16.53 0.39 17.62
N ASP A 481 -17.75 -0.08 17.91
CA ASP A 481 -18.19 -0.18 19.30
C ASP A 481 -17.45 -1.29 20.04
N LYS A 482 -17.17 -2.40 19.35
CA LYS A 482 -16.31 -3.47 19.91
C LYS A 482 -14.87 -3.03 20.03
N VAL A 483 -14.35 -2.28 19.04
CA VAL A 483 -13.00 -1.72 19.12
C VAL A 483 -12.85 -0.89 20.39
N MET A 484 -13.75 0.08 20.61
CA MET A 484 -13.70 0.96 21.78
C MET A 484 -13.90 0.22 23.10
N GLN A 485 -14.59 -0.91 23.10
CA GLN A 485 -14.79 -1.73 24.31
C GLN A 485 -13.55 -2.55 24.70
N TYR A 486 -12.74 -2.96 23.71
CA TYR A 486 -11.65 -3.93 23.90
C TYR A 486 -10.24 -3.37 23.65
N THR A 487 -10.13 -2.06 23.38
CA THR A 487 -8.86 -1.35 23.34
C THR A 487 -8.58 -0.66 24.67
#